data_fb3df9c5b04506bfed5e354f4e010ce0
#
_entry.id   fb3df9c5b04506bfed5e354f4e010ce0
#
_cell.length_a   1.000
_cell.length_b   1.000
_cell.length_c   1.000
_cell.angle_alpha   90.00
_cell.angle_beta   90.00
_cell.angle_gamma   90.00
#
_symmetry.space_group_name_H-M   'P 1'
#
loop_
_entity.id
_entity.type
_entity.pdbx_description
1 polymer ?
#
loop_
_entity_poly.entity_id
_entity_poly.type
_entity_poly.pdbx_seq_one_letter_code
_entity_poly.pdbx_strand_id
1 'polypeptide(L)'
;MSVIALTGSASGIGASTRQRLAAAGHRILGIDLRGAELAADLSSAAGRDAAITQLLERCGGRLDGLVLCAGLGPQVSDAAKVVEVNYFGAVALLDALLPALQRGDSAAAVIVSSVVSMQLAWDKNPLGEALEAGDEARWRAALAAAGERAGQLAYAGSKNAVTVAMRRRVAAWGAAGVRLNTVAPGAVETPLLQAGLADPRYGRAIAEFTSPMGRRGTPAEIAAAIAFLLGPDAAYVHGAQLTIDGGVDAQARPTAF
;
A
#
# COMPACT_ATOMS: atom_id res chain seq x y z
N MET A 1 14.13 13.33 15.63
CA MET A 1 13.22 13.77 14.53
C MET A 1 13.57 12.96 13.30
N SER A 2 12.67 12.07 12.87
CA SER A 2 12.90 11.21 11.69
C SER A 2 12.37 11.87 10.41
N VAL A 3 12.98 11.55 9.27
CA VAL A 3 12.51 11.94 7.94
C VAL A 3 11.77 10.76 7.32
N ILE A 4 10.49 10.93 7.03
CA ILE A 4 9.60 9.86 6.55
C ILE A 4 8.99 10.24 5.21
N ALA A 5 9.17 9.41 4.20
CA ALA A 5 8.49 9.52 2.91
C ALA A 5 7.11 8.83 2.99
N LEU A 6 6.07 9.46 2.42
CA LEU A 6 4.71 8.97 2.50
C LEU A 6 3.96 9.19 1.16
N THR A 7 3.59 8.14 0.47
CA THR A 7 2.74 8.23 -0.73
C THR A 7 1.25 8.22 -0.39
N GLY A 8 0.42 8.86 -1.21
CA GLY A 8 -1.03 8.99 -0.95
C GLY A 8 -1.32 9.89 0.26
N SER A 9 -0.47 10.90 0.48
CA SER A 9 -0.42 11.69 1.72
C SER A 9 -1.54 12.73 1.87
N ALA A 10 -2.32 12.99 0.81
CA ALA A 10 -3.31 14.06 0.81
C ALA A 10 -4.72 13.62 1.24
N SER A 11 -4.99 12.31 1.33
CA SER A 11 -6.34 11.82 1.67
C SER A 11 -6.34 10.53 2.49
N GLY A 12 -7.49 10.17 3.05
CA GLY A 12 -7.77 8.89 3.69
C GLY A 12 -6.72 8.45 4.73
N ILE A 13 -6.25 7.21 4.61
CA ILE A 13 -5.26 6.62 5.52
C ILE A 13 -3.93 7.41 5.49
N GLY A 14 -3.48 7.84 4.29
CA GLY A 14 -2.24 8.58 4.15
C GLY A 14 -2.28 9.95 4.85
N ALA A 15 -3.37 10.71 4.68
CA ALA A 15 -3.51 12.01 5.38
C ALA A 15 -3.54 11.83 6.90
N SER A 16 -4.25 10.82 7.41
CA SER A 16 -4.28 10.50 8.83
C SER A 16 -2.91 10.05 9.36
N THR A 17 -2.16 9.26 8.57
CA THR A 17 -0.80 8.85 8.89
C THR A 17 0.15 10.05 8.93
N ARG A 18 0.04 10.94 7.93
CA ARG A 18 0.80 12.20 7.88
C ARG A 18 0.56 13.03 9.13
N GLN A 19 -0.70 13.26 9.48
CA GLN A 19 -1.07 14.04 10.65
C GLN A 19 -0.51 13.44 11.94
N ARG A 20 -0.65 12.13 12.13
CA ARG A 20 -0.17 11.42 13.31
C ARG A 20 1.35 11.49 13.46
N LEU A 21 2.09 11.25 12.38
CA LEU A 21 3.55 11.25 12.41
C LEU A 21 4.10 12.68 12.56
N ALA A 22 3.48 13.67 11.93
CA ALA A 22 3.85 15.08 12.10
C ALA A 22 3.60 15.55 13.55
N ALA A 23 2.48 15.17 14.17
CA ALA A 23 2.20 15.46 15.57
C ALA A 23 3.21 14.81 16.54
N ALA A 24 3.82 13.69 16.14
CA ALA A 24 4.92 13.05 16.87
C ALA A 24 6.30 13.70 16.64
N GLY A 25 6.37 14.82 15.87
CA GLY A 25 7.58 15.57 15.62
C GLY A 25 8.44 15.05 14.46
N HIS A 26 7.91 14.17 13.60
CA HIS A 26 8.61 13.71 12.41
C HIS A 26 8.45 14.68 11.24
N ARG A 27 9.47 14.78 10.39
CA ARG A 27 9.40 15.48 9.10
C ARG A 27 8.84 14.57 8.04
N ILE A 28 7.71 14.93 7.44
CA ILE A 28 7.05 14.13 6.40
C ILE A 28 7.35 14.72 5.02
N LEU A 29 7.76 13.88 4.09
CA LEU A 29 7.87 14.16 2.66
C LEU A 29 6.71 13.44 1.97
N GLY A 30 5.60 14.13 1.86
CA GLY A 30 4.38 13.60 1.26
C GLY A 30 4.43 13.62 -0.26
N ILE A 31 3.95 12.56 -0.89
CA ILE A 31 3.76 12.44 -2.34
C ILE A 31 2.29 12.19 -2.61
N ASP A 32 1.70 12.96 -3.50
CA ASP A 32 0.34 12.75 -4.02
C ASP A 32 0.20 13.43 -5.39
N LEU A 33 -0.92 13.21 -6.07
CA LEU A 33 -1.24 13.94 -7.31
C LEU A 33 -1.37 15.44 -7.07
N ARG A 34 -1.87 15.84 -5.89
CA ARG A 34 -2.12 17.23 -5.45
C ARG A 34 -2.10 17.32 -3.93
N GLY A 35 -1.84 18.50 -3.39
CA GLY A 35 -1.95 18.74 -1.94
C GLY A 35 -0.86 18.10 -1.08
N ALA A 36 0.29 17.80 -1.66
CA ALA A 36 1.45 17.23 -0.99
C ALA A 36 2.71 18.06 -1.28
N GLU A 37 3.80 17.78 -0.54
CA GLU A 37 5.10 18.43 -0.76
C GLU A 37 5.68 18.12 -2.14
N LEU A 38 5.38 16.93 -2.65
CA LEU A 38 5.80 16.43 -3.96
C LEU A 38 4.57 16.01 -4.76
N ALA A 39 4.34 16.67 -5.90
CA ALA A 39 3.29 16.29 -6.83
C ALA A 39 3.84 15.27 -7.84
N ALA A 40 3.29 14.04 -7.84
CA ALA A 40 3.71 13.02 -8.78
C ALA A 40 2.57 12.03 -9.10
N ASP A 41 2.49 11.60 -10.36
CA ASP A 41 1.59 10.54 -10.81
C ASP A 41 2.32 9.19 -10.83
N LEU A 42 2.09 8.38 -9.79
CA LEU A 42 2.72 7.05 -9.67
C LEU A 42 2.17 6.02 -10.68
N SER A 43 1.17 6.37 -11.49
CA SER A 43 0.66 5.50 -12.54
C SER A 43 1.56 5.45 -13.78
N SER A 44 2.57 6.30 -13.88
CA SER A 44 3.52 6.32 -14.99
C SER A 44 4.95 6.09 -14.51
N ALA A 45 5.80 5.48 -15.36
CA ALA A 45 7.21 5.31 -15.05
C ALA A 45 7.90 6.66 -14.81
N ALA A 46 7.68 7.64 -15.68
CA ALA A 46 8.23 8.98 -15.55
C ALA A 46 7.80 9.68 -14.25
N GLY A 47 6.55 9.50 -13.83
CA GLY A 47 6.06 10.03 -12.55
C GLY A 47 6.70 9.36 -11.34
N ARG A 48 6.94 8.05 -11.39
CA ARG A 48 7.67 7.31 -10.36
C ARG A 48 9.13 7.77 -10.26
N ASP A 49 9.82 7.90 -11.40
CA ASP A 49 11.20 8.37 -11.46
C ASP A 49 11.35 9.80 -10.94
N ALA A 50 10.42 10.67 -11.31
CA ALA A 50 10.38 12.05 -10.81
C ALA A 50 10.14 12.09 -9.29
N ALA A 51 9.24 11.25 -8.76
CA ALA A 51 8.99 11.14 -7.32
C ALA A 51 10.24 10.67 -6.57
N ILE A 52 10.92 9.63 -7.06
CA ILE A 52 12.14 9.09 -6.47
C ILE A 52 13.25 10.16 -6.45
N THR A 53 13.50 10.82 -7.58
CA THR A 53 14.54 11.86 -7.72
C THR A 53 14.28 12.99 -6.73
N GLN A 54 13.07 13.55 -6.72
CA GLN A 54 12.71 14.64 -5.81
C GLN A 54 12.77 14.22 -4.33
N LEU A 55 12.38 12.98 -3.99
CA LEU A 55 12.52 12.47 -2.63
C LEU A 55 13.98 12.42 -2.19
N LEU A 56 14.86 11.84 -3.02
CA LEU A 56 16.28 11.72 -2.72
C LEU A 56 16.95 13.09 -2.53
N GLU A 57 16.59 14.06 -3.34
CA GLU A 57 17.04 15.45 -3.19
C GLU A 57 16.55 16.07 -1.86
N ARG A 58 15.24 15.95 -1.59
CA ARG A 58 14.63 16.57 -0.40
C ARG A 58 15.05 15.93 0.92
N CYS A 59 15.35 14.64 0.93
CA CYS A 59 15.83 13.94 2.12
C CYS A 59 17.36 13.96 2.26
N GLY A 60 18.10 14.54 1.31
CA GLY A 60 19.57 14.49 1.29
C GLY A 60 20.11 13.07 1.22
N GLY A 61 19.38 12.17 0.57
CA GLY A 61 19.75 10.76 0.42
C GLY A 61 19.60 9.93 1.70
N ARG A 62 18.93 10.43 2.75
CA ARG A 62 18.68 9.69 4.01
C ARG A 62 17.20 9.69 4.37
N LEU A 63 16.64 8.51 4.65
CA LEU A 63 15.27 8.32 5.13
C LEU A 63 15.27 7.42 6.38
N ASP A 64 14.46 7.77 7.35
CA ASP A 64 14.23 6.95 8.55
C ASP A 64 12.92 6.14 8.43
N GLY A 65 12.04 6.50 7.48
CA GLY A 65 10.81 5.77 7.24
C GLY A 65 10.26 5.92 5.81
N LEU A 66 9.51 4.91 5.37
CA LEU A 66 8.79 4.90 4.10
C LEU A 66 7.39 4.32 4.31
N VAL A 67 6.36 5.06 3.92
CA VAL A 67 4.98 4.58 3.93
C VAL A 67 4.40 4.62 2.52
N LEU A 68 4.07 3.46 1.99
CA LEU A 68 3.46 3.32 0.67
C LEU A 68 1.95 3.15 0.83
N CYS A 69 1.25 4.29 0.86
CA CYS A 69 -0.19 4.36 1.09
C CYS A 69 -1.00 4.70 -0.17
N ALA A 70 -0.35 5.20 -1.23
CA ALA A 70 -1.03 5.46 -2.49
C ALA A 70 -1.70 4.20 -3.03
N GLY A 71 -2.93 4.35 -3.48
CA GLY A 71 -3.68 3.23 -4.04
C GLY A 71 -5.01 3.66 -4.66
N LEU A 72 -5.43 2.90 -5.65
CA LEU A 72 -6.71 3.04 -6.35
C LEU A 72 -7.58 1.82 -6.09
N GLY A 73 -8.89 2.03 -6.04
CA GLY A 73 -9.88 0.96 -5.84
C GLY A 73 -10.43 0.39 -7.15
N PRO A 74 -11.25 -0.68 -7.06
CA PRO A 74 -11.78 -1.40 -8.22
C PRO A 74 -12.76 -0.57 -9.07
N GLN A 75 -13.29 0.52 -8.52
CA GLN A 75 -14.23 1.41 -9.22
C GLN A 75 -13.59 2.29 -10.29
N VAL A 76 -12.25 2.40 -10.29
CA VAL A 76 -11.53 3.14 -11.35
C VAL A 76 -11.73 2.44 -12.68
N SER A 77 -12.17 3.18 -13.70
CA SER A 77 -12.53 2.64 -15.01
C SER A 77 -11.34 2.01 -15.75
N ASP A 78 -10.16 2.57 -15.58
CA ASP A 78 -8.90 2.03 -16.10
C ASP A 78 -8.28 1.04 -15.10
N ALA A 79 -8.55 -0.24 -15.30
CA ALA A 79 -8.02 -1.32 -14.48
C ALA A 79 -6.47 -1.40 -14.53
N ALA A 80 -5.87 -1.03 -15.66
CA ALA A 80 -4.42 -1.00 -15.78
C ALA A 80 -3.81 0.09 -14.88
N LYS A 81 -4.44 1.24 -14.78
CA LYS A 81 -4.02 2.30 -13.87
C LYS A 81 -4.05 1.86 -12.40
N VAL A 82 -5.00 1.01 -12.02
CA VAL A 82 -5.04 0.42 -10.66
C VAL A 82 -3.79 -0.41 -10.41
N VAL A 83 -3.39 -1.24 -11.36
CA VAL A 83 -2.17 -2.06 -11.26
C VAL A 83 -0.91 -1.17 -11.19
N GLU A 84 -0.82 -0.18 -12.07
CA GLU A 84 0.32 0.74 -12.14
C GLU A 84 0.55 1.46 -10.81
N VAL A 85 -0.49 1.97 -10.17
CA VAL A 85 -0.37 2.67 -8.89
C VAL A 85 -0.11 1.69 -7.75
N ASN A 86 -0.92 0.62 -7.65
CA ASN A 86 -0.93 -0.24 -6.47
C ASN A 86 0.29 -1.17 -6.40
N TYR A 87 0.81 -1.60 -7.54
CA TYR A 87 1.96 -2.49 -7.59
C TYR A 87 3.23 -1.77 -8.02
N PHE A 88 3.30 -1.26 -9.25
CA PHE A 88 4.52 -0.63 -9.76
C PHE A 88 4.87 0.66 -9.01
N GLY A 89 3.87 1.46 -8.63
CA GLY A 89 4.06 2.64 -7.78
C GLY A 89 4.69 2.32 -6.43
N ALA A 90 4.34 1.17 -5.83
CA ALA A 90 4.93 0.75 -4.57
C ALA A 90 6.32 0.12 -4.76
N VAL A 91 6.45 -0.85 -5.68
CA VAL A 91 7.69 -1.63 -5.87
C VAL A 91 8.84 -0.76 -6.35
N ALA A 92 8.60 0.17 -7.28
CA ALA A 92 9.63 1.09 -7.75
C ALA A 92 10.24 1.94 -6.62
N LEU A 93 9.39 2.47 -5.74
CA LEU A 93 9.86 3.25 -4.60
C LEU A 93 10.57 2.38 -3.54
N LEU A 94 10.08 1.14 -3.30
CA LEU A 94 10.78 0.21 -2.41
C LEU A 94 12.23 -0.02 -2.86
N ASP A 95 12.40 -0.37 -4.12
CA ASP A 95 13.71 -0.75 -4.66
C ASP A 95 14.67 0.45 -4.74
N ALA A 96 14.17 1.60 -5.19
CA ALA A 96 14.99 2.79 -5.36
C ALA A 96 15.37 3.49 -4.04
N LEU A 97 14.51 3.39 -2.99
CA LEU A 97 14.74 4.10 -1.73
C LEU A 97 15.43 3.26 -0.65
N LEU A 98 15.66 1.97 -0.87
CA LEU A 98 16.38 1.12 0.09
C LEU A 98 17.76 1.70 0.47
N PRO A 99 18.59 2.21 -0.46
CA PRO A 99 19.88 2.81 -0.08
C PRO A 99 19.75 4.06 0.80
N ALA A 100 18.67 4.82 0.66
CA ALA A 100 18.42 5.98 1.53
C ALA A 100 17.94 5.55 2.92
N LEU A 101 17.13 4.48 3.02
CA LEU A 101 16.69 3.89 4.28
C LEU A 101 17.84 3.23 5.03
N GLN A 102 18.80 2.59 4.34
CA GLN A 102 20.00 2.02 4.96
C GLN A 102 20.85 3.08 5.68
N ARG A 103 20.79 4.35 5.24
CA ARG A 103 21.46 5.48 5.90
C ARG A 103 20.62 6.11 7.02
N GLY A 104 19.38 5.65 7.18
CA GLY A 104 18.48 6.09 8.22
C GLY A 104 18.81 5.53 9.60
N ASP A 105 18.13 6.05 10.61
CA ASP A 105 18.23 5.54 11.97
C ASP A 105 17.04 4.62 12.25
N SER A 106 17.33 3.34 12.53
CA SER A 106 16.31 2.31 12.82
C SER A 106 15.21 2.23 11.76
N ALA A 107 15.59 2.40 10.49
CA ALA A 107 14.66 2.64 9.39
C ALA A 107 13.65 1.50 9.18
N ALA A 108 12.44 1.89 8.81
CA ALA A 108 11.36 0.95 8.52
C ALA A 108 10.49 1.39 7.34
N ALA A 109 9.97 0.42 6.60
CA ALA A 109 8.99 0.65 5.57
C ALA A 109 7.68 -0.11 5.84
N VAL A 110 6.55 0.53 5.54
CA VAL A 110 5.21 -0.04 5.68
C VAL A 110 4.44 0.17 4.39
N ILE A 111 3.89 -0.91 3.85
CA ILE A 111 3.02 -0.87 2.66
C ILE A 111 1.57 -1.05 3.10
N VAL A 112 0.68 -0.21 2.59
CA VAL A 112 -0.75 -0.38 2.78
C VAL A 112 -1.29 -1.33 1.69
N SER A 113 -1.49 -2.59 2.09
CA SER A 113 -2.14 -3.64 1.31
C SER A 113 -3.67 -3.57 1.48
N SER A 114 -4.33 -4.70 1.66
CA SER A 114 -5.76 -4.85 1.95
C SER A 114 -6.03 -6.29 2.40
N VAL A 115 -7.12 -6.53 3.13
CA VAL A 115 -7.58 -7.90 3.44
C VAL A 115 -7.86 -8.73 2.19
N VAL A 116 -8.22 -8.11 1.07
CA VAL A 116 -8.41 -8.83 -0.20
C VAL A 116 -7.15 -9.51 -0.71
N SER A 117 -5.96 -9.06 -0.28
CA SER A 117 -4.69 -9.69 -0.62
C SER A 117 -4.57 -11.12 -0.11
N MET A 118 -5.27 -11.46 0.97
CA MET A 118 -5.27 -12.78 1.61
C MET A 118 -6.39 -13.69 1.09
N GLN A 119 -7.41 -13.10 0.44
CA GLN A 119 -8.53 -13.84 -0.13
C GLN A 119 -8.19 -14.47 -1.50
N LEU A 120 -7.08 -14.05 -2.11
CA LEU A 120 -6.58 -14.57 -3.37
C LEU A 120 -5.26 -15.32 -3.12
N ALA A 121 -5.27 -16.64 -3.32
CA ALA A 121 -4.03 -17.41 -3.25
C ALA A 121 -3.07 -17.00 -4.38
N TRP A 122 -1.76 -17.03 -4.12
CA TRP A 122 -0.76 -16.59 -5.10
C TRP A 122 -0.84 -17.35 -6.42
N ASP A 123 -0.97 -18.68 -6.36
CA ASP A 123 -1.10 -19.58 -7.52
C ASP A 123 -2.41 -19.39 -8.30
N LYS A 124 -3.37 -18.66 -7.74
CA LYS A 124 -4.64 -18.27 -8.38
C LYS A 124 -4.68 -16.81 -8.83
N ASN A 125 -3.60 -16.05 -8.59
CA ASN A 125 -3.51 -14.67 -9.05
C ASN A 125 -3.01 -14.61 -10.50
N PRO A 126 -3.86 -14.37 -11.51
CA PRO A 126 -3.44 -14.38 -12.92
C PRO A 126 -2.51 -13.21 -13.27
N LEU A 127 -2.40 -12.20 -12.39
CA LEU A 127 -1.47 -11.09 -12.56
C LEU A 127 -0.11 -11.35 -11.91
N GLY A 128 -0.03 -12.23 -10.90
CA GLY A 128 1.08 -12.31 -9.96
C GLY A 128 2.46 -12.44 -10.62
N GLU A 129 2.69 -13.53 -11.34
CA GLU A 129 3.98 -13.79 -12.01
C GLU A 129 4.32 -12.75 -13.07
N ALA A 130 3.32 -12.28 -13.82
CA ALA A 130 3.53 -11.28 -14.86
C ALA A 130 3.93 -9.92 -14.28
N LEU A 131 3.33 -9.52 -13.15
CA LEU A 131 3.70 -8.30 -12.42
C LEU A 131 5.12 -8.40 -11.87
N GLU A 132 5.46 -9.53 -11.29
CA GLU A 132 6.79 -9.77 -10.75
C GLU A 132 7.89 -9.76 -11.82
N ALA A 133 7.59 -10.34 -13.01
CA ALA A 133 8.48 -10.34 -14.15
C ALA A 133 8.53 -9.00 -14.92
N GLY A 134 7.64 -8.04 -14.60
CA GLY A 134 7.48 -6.82 -15.38
C GLY A 134 6.92 -7.07 -16.78
N ASP A 135 6.26 -8.22 -17.01
CA ASP A 135 5.68 -8.59 -18.30
C ASP A 135 4.35 -7.85 -18.53
N GLU A 136 4.46 -6.65 -19.10
CA GLU A 136 3.31 -5.77 -19.33
C GLU A 136 2.27 -6.41 -20.25
N ALA A 137 2.70 -7.08 -21.31
CA ALA A 137 1.80 -7.70 -22.27
C ALA A 137 0.94 -8.79 -21.59
N ARG A 138 1.56 -9.62 -20.75
CA ARG A 138 0.90 -10.73 -20.05
C ARG A 138 -0.11 -10.24 -19.01
N TRP A 139 0.25 -9.28 -18.16
CA TRP A 139 -0.71 -8.80 -17.15
C TRP A 139 -1.85 -7.98 -17.77
N ARG A 140 -1.59 -7.20 -18.82
CA ARG A 140 -2.67 -6.51 -19.56
C ARG A 140 -3.62 -7.49 -20.25
N ALA A 141 -3.09 -8.55 -20.86
CA ALA A 141 -3.91 -9.60 -21.45
C ALA A 141 -4.80 -10.30 -20.38
N ALA A 142 -4.27 -10.55 -19.19
CA ALA A 142 -5.06 -11.13 -18.08
C ALA A 142 -6.19 -10.19 -17.62
N LEU A 143 -5.96 -8.89 -17.57
CA LEU A 143 -7.01 -7.90 -17.27
C LEU A 143 -8.09 -7.88 -18.38
N ALA A 144 -7.67 -7.88 -19.65
CA ALA A 144 -8.60 -7.90 -20.77
C ALA A 144 -9.49 -9.16 -20.75
N ALA A 145 -8.90 -10.32 -20.46
CA ALA A 145 -9.62 -11.59 -20.35
C ALA A 145 -10.64 -11.61 -19.18
N ALA A 146 -10.42 -10.79 -18.14
CA ALA A 146 -11.34 -10.70 -17.00
C ALA A 146 -12.62 -9.92 -17.31
N GLY A 147 -12.68 -9.16 -18.41
CA GLY A 147 -13.87 -8.42 -18.85
C GLY A 147 -14.42 -7.49 -17.76
N GLU A 148 -15.68 -7.62 -17.41
CA GLU A 148 -16.33 -6.79 -16.37
C GLU A 148 -15.69 -6.91 -14.99
N ARG A 149 -14.98 -7.99 -14.71
CA ARG A 149 -14.25 -8.21 -13.44
C ARG A 149 -12.84 -7.64 -13.44
N ALA A 150 -12.40 -6.97 -14.51
CA ALA A 150 -11.04 -6.44 -14.61
C ALA A 150 -10.67 -5.49 -13.45
N GLY A 151 -11.59 -4.62 -13.01
CA GLY A 151 -11.37 -3.74 -11.86
C GLY A 151 -11.15 -4.50 -10.55
N GLN A 152 -11.96 -5.53 -10.27
CA GLN A 152 -11.77 -6.39 -9.10
C GLN A 152 -10.44 -7.15 -9.15
N LEU A 153 -10.13 -7.73 -10.31
CA LEU A 153 -8.89 -8.45 -10.52
C LEU A 153 -7.68 -7.52 -10.36
N ALA A 154 -7.72 -6.33 -10.96
CA ALA A 154 -6.65 -5.33 -10.83
C ALA A 154 -6.41 -4.97 -9.36
N TYR A 155 -7.47 -4.74 -8.60
CA TYR A 155 -7.36 -4.38 -7.19
C TYR A 155 -6.85 -5.55 -6.34
N ALA A 156 -7.55 -6.69 -6.35
CA ALA A 156 -7.17 -7.84 -5.53
C ALA A 156 -5.81 -8.42 -5.95
N GLY A 157 -5.58 -8.54 -7.26
CA GLY A 157 -4.34 -9.08 -7.82
C GLY A 157 -3.14 -8.20 -7.51
N SER A 158 -3.25 -6.86 -7.64
CA SER A 158 -2.16 -5.95 -7.29
C SER A 158 -1.87 -5.90 -5.79
N LYS A 159 -2.90 -5.94 -4.92
CA LYS A 159 -2.72 -5.98 -3.45
C LYS A 159 -2.11 -7.31 -2.97
N ASN A 160 -2.48 -8.43 -3.60
CA ASN A 160 -1.83 -9.71 -3.36
C ASN A 160 -0.36 -9.66 -3.84
N ALA A 161 -0.11 -9.22 -5.07
CA ALA A 161 1.24 -9.16 -5.64
C ALA A 161 2.19 -8.25 -4.85
N VAL A 162 1.75 -7.07 -4.39
CA VAL A 162 2.61 -6.17 -3.59
C VAL A 162 2.92 -6.76 -2.22
N THR A 163 2.01 -7.54 -1.63
CA THR A 163 2.27 -8.28 -0.39
C THR A 163 3.32 -9.37 -0.61
N VAL A 164 3.22 -10.14 -1.70
CA VAL A 164 4.24 -11.14 -2.07
C VAL A 164 5.57 -10.48 -2.38
N ALA A 165 5.58 -9.36 -3.12
CA ALA A 165 6.79 -8.59 -3.41
C ALA A 165 7.50 -8.12 -2.12
N MET A 166 6.74 -7.69 -1.10
CA MET A 166 7.28 -7.40 0.24
C MET A 166 7.94 -8.64 0.84
N ARG A 167 7.22 -9.76 0.92
CA ARG A 167 7.71 -11.00 1.54
C ARG A 167 8.99 -11.52 0.88
N ARG A 168 9.11 -11.40 -0.43
CA ARG A 168 10.32 -11.81 -1.18
C ARG A 168 11.53 -10.90 -0.92
N ARG A 169 11.31 -9.67 -0.46
CA ARG A 169 12.36 -8.71 -0.11
C ARG A 169 12.85 -8.83 1.33
N VAL A 170 12.16 -9.58 2.19
CA VAL A 170 12.45 -9.65 3.63
C VAL A 170 13.91 -9.97 3.93
N ALA A 171 14.49 -11.00 3.30
CA ALA A 171 15.88 -11.37 3.58
C ALA A 171 16.88 -10.25 3.22
N ALA A 172 16.74 -9.65 2.05
CA ALA A 172 17.62 -8.56 1.59
C ALA A 172 17.46 -7.30 2.43
N TRP A 173 16.22 -6.94 2.79
CA TRP A 173 15.92 -5.77 3.62
C TRP A 173 16.40 -5.95 5.06
N GLY A 174 16.23 -7.14 5.64
CA GLY A 174 16.79 -7.48 6.96
C GLY A 174 18.30 -7.42 6.99
N ALA A 175 18.97 -7.96 5.97
CA ALA A 175 20.43 -7.84 5.81
C ALA A 175 20.88 -6.37 5.63
N ALA A 176 20.04 -5.53 5.08
CA ALA A 176 20.25 -4.10 4.94
C ALA A 176 20.00 -3.30 6.24
N GLY A 177 19.55 -3.96 7.33
CA GLY A 177 19.19 -3.32 8.59
C GLY A 177 17.88 -2.54 8.56
N VAL A 178 17.02 -2.76 7.56
CA VAL A 178 15.76 -2.04 7.36
C VAL A 178 14.58 -2.98 7.55
N ARG A 179 13.64 -2.63 8.43
CA ARG A 179 12.42 -3.43 8.62
C ARG A 179 11.40 -3.14 7.52
N LEU A 180 10.72 -4.17 7.04
CA LEU A 180 9.73 -4.07 5.96
C LEU A 180 8.48 -4.88 6.34
N ASN A 181 7.33 -4.23 6.40
CA ASN A 181 6.07 -4.84 6.79
C ASN A 181 4.92 -4.35 5.90
N THR A 182 3.77 -5.01 5.98
CA THR A 182 2.51 -4.54 5.40
C THR A 182 1.44 -4.39 6.47
N VAL A 183 0.50 -3.48 6.24
CA VAL A 183 -0.79 -3.47 6.91
C VAL A 183 -1.87 -3.90 5.91
N ALA A 184 -2.84 -4.68 6.37
CA ALA A 184 -3.96 -5.16 5.57
C ALA A 184 -5.29 -4.64 6.16
N PRO A 185 -5.73 -3.42 5.78
CA PRO A 185 -6.99 -2.87 6.25
C PRO A 185 -8.19 -3.61 5.68
N GLY A 186 -9.27 -3.70 6.46
CA GLY A 186 -10.61 -4.01 6.00
C GLY A 186 -11.29 -2.80 5.35
N ALA A 187 -12.62 -2.69 5.53
CA ALA A 187 -13.37 -1.50 5.10
C ALA A 187 -13.07 -0.31 6.03
N VAL A 188 -12.46 0.73 5.51
CA VAL A 188 -12.05 1.94 6.25
C VAL A 188 -12.74 3.16 5.66
N GLU A 189 -13.30 4.03 6.50
CA GLU A 189 -14.00 5.25 6.08
C GLU A 189 -13.03 6.25 5.44
N THR A 190 -12.94 6.20 4.13
CA THR A 190 -12.01 6.97 3.28
C THR A 190 -12.72 7.47 2.03
N PRO A 191 -12.19 8.48 1.34
CA PRO A 191 -12.69 8.88 0.02
C PRO A 191 -12.71 7.73 -1.01
N LEU A 192 -11.76 6.80 -0.92
CA LEU A 192 -11.72 5.60 -1.78
C LEU A 192 -12.91 4.69 -1.51
N LEU A 193 -13.27 4.46 -0.24
CA LEU A 193 -14.44 3.68 0.13
C LEU A 193 -15.73 4.37 -0.32
N GLN A 194 -15.85 5.69 -0.13
CA GLN A 194 -17.02 6.45 -0.55
C GLN A 194 -17.23 6.41 -2.07
N ALA A 195 -16.14 6.50 -2.85
CA ALA A 195 -16.18 6.32 -4.30
C ALA A 195 -16.65 4.90 -4.70
N GLY A 196 -16.22 3.88 -3.95
CA GLY A 196 -16.67 2.50 -4.15
C GLY A 196 -18.16 2.30 -3.81
N LEU A 197 -18.64 2.92 -2.72
CA LEU A 197 -20.06 2.90 -2.32
C LEU A 197 -20.97 3.56 -3.37
N ALA A 198 -20.48 4.60 -4.02
CA ALA A 198 -21.21 5.31 -5.07
C ALA A 198 -21.20 4.56 -6.43
N ASP A 199 -20.34 3.56 -6.60
CA ASP A 199 -20.23 2.80 -7.86
C ASP A 199 -21.34 1.75 -7.95
N PRO A 200 -22.15 1.72 -9.03
CA PRO A 200 -23.28 0.80 -9.18
C PRO A 200 -22.86 -0.69 -9.22
N ARG A 201 -21.60 -1.00 -9.58
CA ARG A 201 -21.07 -2.37 -9.64
C ARG A 201 -20.69 -2.90 -8.27
N TYR A 202 -20.22 -2.04 -7.37
CA TYR A 202 -19.61 -2.45 -6.09
C TYR A 202 -20.35 -1.92 -4.86
N GLY A 203 -21.12 -0.85 -4.98
CA GLY A 203 -21.70 -0.11 -3.86
C GLY A 203 -22.52 -1.00 -2.93
N ARG A 204 -23.39 -1.87 -3.49
CA ARG A 204 -24.19 -2.80 -2.69
C ARG A 204 -23.32 -3.77 -1.88
N ALA A 205 -22.36 -4.42 -2.51
CA ALA A 205 -21.46 -5.37 -1.83
C ALA A 205 -20.63 -4.69 -0.73
N ILE A 206 -20.16 -3.46 -0.98
CA ILE A 206 -19.41 -2.67 0.01
C ILE A 206 -20.33 -2.23 1.16
N ALA A 207 -21.59 -1.87 0.88
CA ALA A 207 -22.55 -1.47 1.91
C ALA A 207 -22.92 -2.64 2.83
N GLU A 208 -23.10 -3.83 2.26
CA GLU A 208 -23.42 -5.07 2.98
C GLU A 208 -22.21 -5.67 3.71
N PHE A 209 -20.98 -5.23 3.38
CA PHE A 209 -19.75 -5.71 4.01
C PHE A 209 -19.60 -5.12 5.41
N THR A 210 -19.86 -5.94 6.42
CA THR A 210 -19.77 -5.56 7.83
C THR A 210 -18.73 -6.41 8.53
N SER A 211 -17.86 -5.79 9.32
CA SER A 211 -16.91 -6.53 10.16
C SER A 211 -17.62 -7.16 11.36
N PRO A 212 -17.07 -8.23 11.98
CA PRO A 212 -17.54 -8.76 13.25
C PRO A 212 -17.68 -7.73 14.37
N MET A 213 -16.91 -6.63 14.32
CA MET A 213 -17.04 -5.52 15.25
C MET A 213 -18.27 -4.63 15.00
N GLY A 214 -19.09 -4.91 13.98
CA GLY A 214 -20.32 -4.17 13.65
C GLY A 214 -20.10 -2.77 13.09
N ARG A 215 -18.87 -2.40 12.72
CA ARG A 215 -18.52 -1.10 12.15
C ARG A 215 -17.36 -1.16 11.17
N ARG A 216 -17.18 -0.12 10.42
CA ARG A 216 -15.98 0.11 9.61
C ARG A 216 -14.85 0.69 10.46
N GLY A 217 -13.62 0.50 9.99
CA GLY A 217 -12.45 1.13 10.56
C GLY A 217 -12.36 2.61 10.19
N THR A 218 -11.60 3.36 10.97
CA THR A 218 -11.27 4.76 10.69
C THR A 218 -9.84 4.87 10.14
N PRO A 219 -9.52 5.91 9.35
CA PRO A 219 -8.14 6.18 8.93
C PRO A 219 -7.16 6.29 10.09
N ALA A 220 -7.61 6.82 11.23
CA ALA A 220 -6.79 6.99 12.43
C ALA A 220 -6.37 5.66 13.07
N GLU A 221 -7.22 4.63 13.01
CA GLU A 221 -6.89 3.29 13.52
C GLU A 221 -5.81 2.62 12.67
N ILE A 222 -5.87 2.79 11.34
CA ILE A 222 -4.82 2.29 10.45
C ILE A 222 -3.52 3.07 10.62
N ALA A 223 -3.61 4.40 10.74
CA ALA A 223 -2.45 5.27 10.98
C ALA A 223 -1.74 4.93 12.30
N ALA A 224 -2.47 4.49 13.34
CA ALA A 224 -1.90 4.04 14.60
C ALA A 224 -1.02 2.78 14.41
N ALA A 225 -1.51 1.80 13.66
CA ALA A 225 -0.76 0.59 13.36
C ALA A 225 0.46 0.86 12.47
N ILE A 226 0.35 1.76 11.49
CA ILE A 226 1.50 2.20 10.68
C ILE A 226 2.56 2.86 11.56
N ALA A 227 2.16 3.76 12.47
CA ALA A 227 3.09 4.42 13.39
C ALA A 227 3.77 3.41 14.33
N PHE A 228 3.05 2.41 14.84
CA PHE A 228 3.62 1.31 15.63
C PHE A 228 4.69 0.57 14.81
N LEU A 229 4.39 0.16 13.58
CA LEU A 229 5.33 -0.58 12.74
C LEU A 229 6.58 0.23 12.35
N LEU A 230 6.48 1.55 12.28
CA LEU A 230 7.64 2.43 12.07
C LEU A 230 8.45 2.65 13.34
N GLY A 231 7.81 2.55 14.50
CA GLY A 231 8.39 2.89 15.81
C GLY A 231 9.31 1.82 16.41
N PRO A 232 9.96 2.15 17.53
CA PRO A 232 10.89 1.24 18.23
C PRO A 232 10.20 0.03 18.87
N ASP A 233 8.91 0.14 19.21
CA ASP A 233 8.15 -0.97 19.81
C ASP A 233 7.96 -2.15 18.84
N ALA A 234 8.16 -1.90 17.53
CA ALA A 234 8.15 -2.92 16.49
C ALA A 234 9.56 -3.36 16.05
N ALA A 235 10.59 -3.19 16.89
CA ALA A 235 11.99 -3.43 16.52
C ALA A 235 12.27 -4.88 16.03
N TYR A 236 11.46 -5.85 16.43
CA TYR A 236 11.58 -7.26 15.98
C TYR A 236 10.45 -7.68 15.05
N VAL A 237 9.63 -6.73 14.54
CA VAL A 237 8.56 -7.00 13.57
C VAL A 237 9.10 -6.75 12.16
N HIS A 238 9.29 -7.82 11.39
CA HIS A 238 9.82 -7.78 10.04
C HIS A 238 9.19 -8.88 9.17
N GLY A 239 8.75 -8.53 7.95
CA GLY A 239 8.07 -9.46 7.05
C GLY A 239 6.61 -9.77 7.43
N ALA A 240 6.06 -9.07 8.40
CA ALA A 240 4.70 -9.27 8.86
C ALA A 240 3.67 -8.59 7.94
N GLN A 241 2.50 -9.21 7.86
CA GLN A 241 1.28 -8.56 7.38
C GLN A 241 0.34 -8.40 8.58
N LEU A 242 0.18 -7.17 9.04
CA LEU A 242 -0.72 -6.86 10.15
C LEU A 242 -2.13 -6.59 9.63
N THR A 243 -3.06 -7.48 9.95
CA THR A 243 -4.46 -7.35 9.57
C THR A 243 -5.19 -6.39 10.52
N ILE A 244 -5.92 -5.42 9.96
CA ILE A 244 -6.65 -4.39 10.72
C ILE A 244 -8.02 -4.23 10.07
N ASP A 245 -8.93 -5.15 10.34
CA ASP A 245 -10.17 -5.33 9.59
C ASP A 245 -11.42 -5.58 10.45
N GLY A 246 -11.28 -5.48 11.77
CA GLY A 246 -12.37 -5.77 12.70
C GLY A 246 -12.78 -7.24 12.72
N GLY A 247 -11.87 -8.16 12.34
CA GLY A 247 -12.06 -9.60 12.41
C GLY A 247 -12.62 -10.26 11.14
N VAL A 248 -12.75 -9.53 10.04
CA VAL A 248 -13.29 -10.05 8.77
C VAL A 248 -12.49 -11.23 8.27
N ASP A 249 -11.17 -11.14 8.23
CA ASP A 249 -10.32 -12.20 7.73
C ASP A 249 -10.39 -13.46 8.60
N ALA A 250 -10.32 -13.27 9.92
CA ALA A 250 -10.43 -14.39 10.87
C ALA A 250 -11.79 -15.12 10.76
N GLN A 251 -12.87 -14.37 10.51
CA GLN A 251 -14.19 -14.96 10.28
C GLN A 251 -14.27 -15.71 8.95
N ALA A 252 -13.71 -15.15 7.88
CA ALA A 252 -13.75 -15.74 6.54
C ALA A 252 -12.82 -16.96 6.38
N ARG A 253 -11.69 -16.95 7.08
CA ARG A 253 -10.61 -17.94 6.97
C ARG A 253 -10.13 -18.44 8.35
N PRO A 254 -10.99 -19.06 9.17
CA PRO A 254 -10.69 -19.35 10.58
C PRO A 254 -9.54 -20.38 10.78
N THR A 255 -9.13 -21.06 9.73
CA THR A 255 -8.04 -22.06 9.75
C THR A 255 -6.81 -21.64 8.94
N ALA A 256 -6.78 -20.40 8.41
CA ALA A 256 -5.66 -19.85 7.64
C ALA A 256 -5.16 -18.56 8.29
N PHE A 257 -3.86 -18.49 8.59
CA PHE A 257 -3.19 -17.36 9.25
C PHE A 257 -1.76 -17.17 8.70
#